data_ea477a829ca2106d30e07f89c52c6312
#
_entry.id   ea477a829ca2106d30e07f89c52c6312
#
_cell.length_a   1.000
_cell.length_b   1.000
_cell.length_c   1.000
_cell.angle_alpha   90.00
_cell.angle_beta   90.00
_cell.angle_gamma   90.00
#
_symmetry.space_group_name_H-M   'P 1'
#
loop_
_entity.id
_entity.type
_entity.pdbx_description
1 polymer ?
#
loop_
_entity_poly.entity_id
_entity_poly.type
_entity_poly.pdbx_seq_one_letter_code
_entity_poly.pdbx_strand_id
1 'polypeptide(L)'
;MEKYIAPDRKRIPYGMMNFAVIRRDDCYYVDKTRFIPMIEEADKFFFFIRPRRFGKSLTVNMLQHYYDILAKDKFEALFGDLYIGKHPTRDRNSYLVLYLNFSGIVGELHNYRKGLDAHCQTMFDYFCDIYADYLPKGIKEELDKKEGAVEQFEYLFTECNKTNQRIYLFIDEYDHFTNAILSDIESLHRYTDETHGEGYLRAFFNKIKAGTYSSIERCFITGVSPVTMDDLTSGFNIGTNYSLTPEFNEMIGFTEEEVRQMLTYYSTTSPFNHSVDELIEIMKPWYDNYCFAEECYGETTMYNSNMVLYFVKNYIQRGKAPRDHQPRQLCEPALLFRYAHH
;
A
#
# COMPACT_ATOMS: atom_id res chain seq x y z
N MET A 1 -37.52 -13.65 21.42
CA MET A 1 -36.22 -13.32 20.76
C MET A 1 -35.52 -12.32 21.66
N GLU A 2 -34.46 -12.73 22.35
CA GLU A 2 -33.60 -11.80 23.07
C GLU A 2 -32.95 -10.85 22.04
N LYS A 3 -33.02 -9.55 22.36
CA LYS A 3 -32.35 -8.55 21.51
C LYS A 3 -30.86 -8.82 21.56
N TYR A 4 -30.24 -9.09 20.41
CA TYR A 4 -28.78 -9.15 20.29
C TYR A 4 -28.22 -7.78 20.68
N ILE A 5 -27.50 -7.73 21.80
CA ILE A 5 -26.77 -6.56 22.24
C ILE A 5 -25.35 -6.74 21.70
N ALA A 6 -24.94 -5.88 20.77
CA ALA A 6 -23.57 -5.89 20.29
C ALA A 6 -22.60 -5.66 21.47
N PRO A 7 -21.51 -6.42 21.58
CA PRO A 7 -20.55 -6.20 22.64
C PRO A 7 -19.91 -4.81 22.50
N ASP A 8 -19.72 -4.13 23.62
CA ASP A 8 -19.06 -2.82 23.71
C ASP A 8 -17.54 -2.99 23.54
N ARG A 9 -17.13 -3.23 22.29
CA ARG A 9 -15.72 -3.41 21.90
C ARG A 9 -15.49 -3.02 20.46
N LYS A 10 -14.28 -2.57 20.13
CA LYS A 10 -13.87 -2.27 18.77
C LYS A 10 -13.99 -3.49 17.86
N ARG A 11 -14.42 -3.25 16.63
CA ARG A 11 -14.52 -4.30 15.61
C ARG A 11 -13.13 -4.70 15.12
N ILE A 12 -12.97 -5.96 14.73
CA ILE A 12 -11.72 -6.44 14.11
C ILE A 12 -11.77 -6.16 12.61
N PRO A 13 -10.84 -5.37 12.05
CA PRO A 13 -10.85 -4.96 10.65
C PRO A 13 -10.27 -6.02 9.70
N TYR A 14 -10.61 -7.31 9.91
CA TYR A 14 -10.10 -8.38 9.07
C TYR A 14 -10.58 -8.22 7.62
N GLY A 15 -9.62 -8.16 6.69
CA GLY A 15 -9.89 -7.99 5.25
C GLY A 15 -10.29 -6.58 4.84
N MET A 16 -10.22 -5.59 5.75
CA MET A 16 -10.54 -4.19 5.45
C MET A 16 -9.29 -3.45 4.99
N MET A 17 -9.40 -2.74 3.86
CA MET A 17 -8.32 -1.93 3.28
C MET A 17 -8.66 -0.44 3.20
N ASN A 18 -9.87 -0.05 3.61
CA ASN A 18 -10.29 1.35 3.61
C ASN A 18 -10.11 1.95 5.00
N PHE A 19 -9.12 2.83 5.13
CA PHE A 19 -8.78 3.48 6.39
C PHE A 19 -9.94 4.31 6.96
N ALA A 20 -10.61 5.10 6.12
CA ALA A 20 -11.72 5.93 6.59
C ALA A 20 -12.89 5.10 7.13
N VAL A 21 -13.15 3.92 6.54
CA VAL A 21 -14.17 2.99 7.04
C VAL A 21 -13.73 2.38 8.38
N ILE A 22 -12.47 1.99 8.53
CA ILE A 22 -11.90 1.46 9.78
C ILE A 22 -12.08 2.48 10.92
N ARG A 23 -11.80 3.76 10.64
CA ARG A 23 -11.93 4.83 11.63
C ARG A 23 -13.40 5.14 11.96
N ARG A 24 -14.25 5.28 10.94
CA ARG A 24 -15.69 5.57 11.10
C ARG A 24 -16.42 4.47 11.87
N ASP A 25 -16.11 3.21 11.59
CA ASP A 25 -16.80 2.05 12.16
C ASP A 25 -16.20 1.61 13.50
N ASP A 26 -15.35 2.44 14.12
CA ASP A 26 -14.61 2.21 15.37
C ASP A 26 -13.97 0.83 15.43
N CYS A 27 -13.21 0.50 14.39
CA CYS A 27 -12.43 -0.72 14.38
C CYS A 27 -11.13 -0.56 15.18
N TYR A 28 -10.57 -1.68 15.66
CA TYR A 28 -9.26 -1.68 16.28
C TYR A 28 -8.20 -1.34 15.23
N TYR A 29 -7.46 -0.26 15.43
CA TYR A 29 -6.43 0.20 14.52
C TYR A 29 -5.07 0.25 15.22
N VAL A 30 -4.07 -0.42 14.65
CA VAL A 30 -2.68 -0.32 15.10
C VAL A 30 -2.08 0.91 14.44
N ASP A 31 -1.72 1.89 15.25
CA ASP A 31 -1.26 3.19 14.75
C ASP A 31 0.17 3.13 14.19
N LYS A 32 0.28 3.23 12.88
CA LYS A 32 1.54 3.33 12.14
C LYS A 32 1.81 4.74 11.61
N THR A 33 0.99 5.73 12.00
CA THR A 33 1.11 7.10 11.47
C THR A 33 2.38 7.83 11.93
N ARG A 34 3.11 7.28 12.90
CA ARG A 34 4.44 7.76 13.30
C ARG A 34 5.48 7.71 12.16
N PHE A 35 5.23 6.87 11.15
CA PHE A 35 6.12 6.77 9.98
C PHE A 35 5.89 7.87 8.94
N ILE A 36 4.81 8.65 9.02
CA ILE A 36 4.53 9.74 8.07
C ILE A 36 5.65 10.78 8.05
N PRO A 37 6.10 11.35 9.18
CA PRO A 37 7.23 12.27 9.17
C PRO A 37 8.52 11.66 8.59
N MET A 38 8.78 10.38 8.87
CA MET A 38 9.95 9.67 8.34
C MET A 38 9.88 9.50 6.81
N ILE A 39 8.68 9.21 6.26
CA ILE A 39 8.46 9.17 4.80
C ILE A 39 8.68 10.55 4.18
N GLU A 40 8.33 11.64 4.87
CA GLU A 40 8.54 13.00 4.39
C GLU A 40 10.02 13.42 4.40
N GLU A 41 10.79 12.95 5.38
CA GLU A 41 12.24 13.16 5.47
C GLU A 41 13.03 12.29 4.49
N ALA A 42 12.47 11.16 4.07
CA ALA A 42 13.05 10.28 3.07
C ALA A 42 12.99 10.90 1.67
N ASP A 43 13.60 10.22 0.68
CA ASP A 43 13.54 10.65 -0.71
C ASP A 43 12.09 10.76 -1.21
N LYS A 44 11.86 11.75 -2.08
CA LYS A 44 10.53 12.04 -2.62
C LYS A 44 9.90 10.90 -3.39
N PHE A 45 10.72 9.96 -3.89
CA PHE A 45 10.30 8.80 -4.67
C PHE A 45 10.60 7.55 -3.88
N PHE A 46 9.60 7.08 -3.17
CA PHE A 46 9.68 6.07 -2.14
C PHE A 46 9.15 4.72 -2.62
N PHE A 47 10.03 3.72 -2.72
CA PHE A 47 9.63 2.33 -2.98
C PHE A 47 9.56 1.56 -1.69
N PHE A 48 8.46 0.79 -1.51
CA PHE A 48 8.29 -0.02 -0.33
C PHE A 48 7.57 -1.34 -0.62
N ILE A 49 8.29 -2.43 -0.53
CA ILE A 49 7.82 -3.76 -0.86
C ILE A 49 7.62 -4.56 0.42
N ARG A 50 6.51 -5.27 0.50
CA ARG A 50 6.20 -6.21 1.58
C ARG A 50 5.42 -7.40 1.02
N PRO A 51 5.49 -8.58 1.63
CA PRO A 51 4.69 -9.73 1.25
C PRO A 51 3.20 -9.41 1.25
N ARG A 52 2.41 -10.27 0.61
CA ARG A 52 0.95 -10.13 0.59
C ARG A 52 0.37 -10.17 2.01
N ARG A 53 -0.74 -9.45 2.22
CA ARG A 53 -1.53 -9.45 3.48
C ARG A 53 -0.85 -8.78 4.68
N PHE A 54 0.23 -8.04 4.47
CA PHE A 54 0.89 -7.23 5.52
C PHE A 54 0.20 -5.90 5.79
N GLY A 55 -0.67 -5.40 4.91
CA GLY A 55 -1.39 -4.13 5.10
C GLY A 55 -0.92 -2.99 4.19
N LYS A 56 -0.19 -3.28 3.10
CA LYS A 56 0.29 -2.27 2.13
C LYS A 56 -0.80 -1.33 1.65
N SER A 57 -1.87 -1.88 1.07
CA SER A 57 -2.97 -1.06 0.52
C SER A 57 -3.71 -0.25 1.59
N LEU A 58 -3.79 -0.74 2.84
CA LEU A 58 -4.31 0.04 3.96
C LEU A 58 -3.40 1.22 4.29
N THR A 59 -2.08 1.01 4.31
CA THR A 59 -1.09 2.08 4.52
C THR A 59 -1.18 3.12 3.40
N VAL A 60 -1.23 2.69 2.14
CA VAL A 60 -1.42 3.60 1.00
C VAL A 60 -2.71 4.40 1.16
N ASN A 61 -3.82 3.76 1.51
CA ASN A 61 -5.10 4.45 1.68
C ASN A 61 -5.07 5.44 2.87
N MET A 62 -4.38 5.12 3.95
CA MET A 62 -4.15 6.04 5.07
C MET A 62 -3.33 7.25 4.64
N LEU A 63 -2.24 7.05 3.89
CA LEU A 63 -1.41 8.14 3.36
C LEU A 63 -2.20 9.04 2.38
N GLN A 64 -3.03 8.44 1.51
CA GLN A 64 -3.93 9.20 0.64
C GLN A 64 -4.80 10.16 1.44
N HIS A 65 -5.50 9.69 2.47
CA HIS A 65 -6.34 10.54 3.31
C HIS A 65 -5.55 11.61 4.07
N TYR A 66 -4.29 11.34 4.43
CA TYR A 66 -3.45 12.30 5.12
C TYR A 66 -3.02 13.46 4.21
N TYR A 67 -2.66 13.14 2.97
CA TYR A 67 -2.09 14.13 2.05
C TYR A 67 -3.11 14.84 1.17
N ASP A 68 -4.28 14.22 0.94
CA ASP A 68 -5.32 14.74 0.05
C ASP A 68 -5.87 16.08 0.55
N ILE A 69 -5.81 17.09 -0.30
CA ILE A 69 -6.34 18.43 -0.04
C ILE A 69 -7.85 18.41 0.25
N LEU A 70 -8.58 17.44 -0.34
CA LEU A 70 -10.03 17.27 -0.14
C LEU A 70 -10.37 16.57 1.20
N ALA A 71 -9.38 16.03 1.90
CA ALA A 71 -9.60 15.37 3.19
C ALA A 71 -9.45 16.29 4.40
N LYS A 72 -9.22 17.59 4.20
CA LYS A 72 -8.95 18.58 5.24
C LYS A 72 -10.01 18.59 6.35
N ASP A 73 -11.28 18.60 5.98
CA ASP A 73 -12.38 18.66 6.94
C ASP A 73 -12.60 17.33 7.69
N LYS A 74 -12.02 16.24 7.21
CA LYS A 74 -12.10 14.90 7.80
C LYS A 74 -10.91 14.59 8.71
N PHE A 75 -9.91 15.45 8.75
CA PHE A 75 -8.63 15.17 9.40
C PHE A 75 -8.81 14.79 10.88
N GLU A 76 -9.54 15.59 11.64
CA GLU A 76 -9.74 15.32 13.08
C GLU A 76 -10.45 13.99 13.31
N ALA A 77 -11.47 13.68 12.55
CA ALA A 77 -12.21 12.42 12.67
C ALA A 77 -11.38 11.19 12.30
N LEU A 78 -10.43 11.34 11.37
CA LEU A 78 -9.60 10.23 10.89
C LEU A 78 -8.32 10.04 11.70
N PHE A 79 -7.69 11.13 12.15
CA PHE A 79 -6.33 11.11 12.69
C PHE A 79 -6.22 11.71 14.09
N GLY A 80 -7.21 12.42 14.63
CA GLY A 80 -7.09 13.24 15.84
C GLY A 80 -6.55 12.51 17.07
N ASP A 81 -6.90 11.24 17.28
CA ASP A 81 -6.40 10.41 18.38
C ASP A 81 -5.07 9.68 18.09
N LEU A 82 -4.63 9.66 16.82
CA LEU A 82 -3.41 9.00 16.37
C LEU A 82 -2.16 9.88 16.59
N TYR A 83 -0.98 9.27 16.46
CA TYR A 83 0.29 9.98 16.61
C TYR A 83 0.35 11.22 15.69
N ILE A 84 0.03 11.05 14.40
CA ILE A 84 0.12 12.14 13.42
C ILE A 84 -0.96 13.22 13.62
N GLY A 85 -2.07 12.89 14.25
CA GLY A 85 -3.09 13.87 14.64
C GLY A 85 -2.59 14.83 15.70
N LYS A 86 -1.75 14.33 16.62
CA LYS A 86 -1.10 15.10 17.68
C LYS A 86 0.16 15.81 17.22
N HIS A 87 0.80 15.31 16.16
CA HIS A 87 2.05 15.81 15.59
C HIS A 87 1.95 15.98 14.07
N PRO A 88 1.00 16.79 13.56
CA PRO A 88 0.77 16.94 12.14
C PRO A 88 1.96 17.61 11.46
N THR A 89 2.29 17.13 10.26
CA THR A 89 3.36 17.71 9.45
C THR A 89 2.88 18.88 8.61
N ARG A 90 3.83 19.57 7.98
CA ARG A 90 3.56 20.68 7.09
C ARG A 90 2.85 20.26 5.79
N ASP A 91 3.10 19.04 5.33
CA ASP A 91 2.59 18.51 4.06
C ASP A 91 1.17 17.93 4.16
N ARG A 92 0.58 17.94 5.37
CA ARG A 92 -0.79 17.50 5.59
C ARG A 92 -1.79 18.23 4.68
N ASN A 93 -2.67 17.46 4.03
CA ASN A 93 -3.77 17.97 3.18
C ASN A 93 -3.32 19.04 2.15
N SER A 94 -2.21 18.80 1.48
CA SER A 94 -1.58 19.78 0.60
C SER A 94 -1.32 19.30 -0.83
N TYR A 95 -1.80 18.11 -1.19
CA TYR A 95 -1.59 17.52 -2.51
C TYR A 95 -2.90 17.16 -3.21
N LEU A 96 -2.87 17.18 -4.54
CA LEU A 96 -3.80 16.41 -5.35
C LEU A 96 -3.29 14.95 -5.35
N VAL A 97 -4.11 14.00 -4.92
CA VAL A 97 -3.71 12.60 -4.80
C VAL A 97 -4.11 11.83 -6.05
N LEU A 98 -3.13 11.33 -6.79
CA LEU A 98 -3.37 10.41 -7.91
C LEU A 98 -3.02 8.98 -7.49
N TYR A 99 -3.98 8.08 -7.57
CA TYR A 99 -3.84 6.69 -7.17
C TYR A 99 -4.01 5.74 -8.36
N LEU A 100 -3.00 4.93 -8.60
CA LEU A 100 -3.00 3.88 -9.62
C LEU A 100 -2.80 2.52 -8.94
N ASN A 101 -3.79 1.63 -9.06
CA ASN A 101 -3.67 0.26 -8.58
C ASN A 101 -3.57 -0.69 -9.77
N PHE A 102 -2.40 -1.25 -10.00
CA PHE A 102 -2.16 -2.09 -11.16
C PHE A 102 -2.84 -3.45 -11.10
N SER A 103 -3.36 -3.88 -9.93
CA SER A 103 -4.23 -5.06 -9.89
C SER A 103 -5.54 -4.89 -10.64
N GLY A 104 -5.94 -3.65 -10.89
CA GLY A 104 -7.12 -3.31 -11.70
C GLY A 104 -6.90 -3.43 -13.20
N ILE A 105 -5.67 -3.67 -13.67
CA ILE A 105 -5.37 -3.83 -15.09
C ILE A 105 -5.87 -5.21 -15.52
N VAL A 106 -6.90 -5.23 -16.37
CA VAL A 106 -7.54 -6.44 -16.88
C VAL A 106 -7.03 -6.71 -18.30
N GLY A 107 -6.65 -7.93 -18.57
CA GLY A 107 -6.29 -8.38 -19.92
C GLY A 107 -5.22 -9.46 -19.91
N GLU A 108 -5.22 -10.27 -20.97
CA GLU A 108 -4.11 -11.18 -21.22
C GLU A 108 -2.86 -10.37 -21.63
N LEU A 109 -1.71 -10.98 -21.50
CA LEU A 109 -0.39 -10.35 -21.70
C LEU A 109 -0.28 -9.57 -23.02
N HIS A 110 -0.85 -10.12 -24.10
CA HIS A 110 -0.84 -9.48 -25.42
C HIS A 110 -1.73 -8.23 -25.54
N ASN A 111 -2.59 -7.97 -24.54
CA ASN A 111 -3.44 -6.80 -24.45
C ASN A 111 -3.08 -5.87 -23.30
N TYR A 112 -1.91 -6.09 -22.64
CA TYR A 112 -1.51 -5.34 -21.44
C TYR A 112 -1.51 -3.82 -21.66
N ARG A 113 -0.96 -3.35 -22.78
CA ARG A 113 -0.96 -1.92 -23.14
C ARG A 113 -2.38 -1.36 -23.12
N LYS A 114 -3.33 -2.04 -23.76
CA LYS A 114 -4.73 -1.59 -23.78
C LYS A 114 -5.36 -1.61 -22.37
N GLY A 115 -5.01 -2.62 -21.58
CA GLY A 115 -5.47 -2.71 -20.19
C GLY A 115 -4.92 -1.56 -19.33
N LEU A 116 -3.63 -1.25 -19.46
CA LEU A 116 -2.99 -0.12 -18.78
C LEU A 116 -3.61 1.21 -19.22
N ASP A 117 -3.78 1.43 -20.52
CA ASP A 117 -4.38 2.64 -21.07
C ASP A 117 -5.81 2.84 -20.55
N ALA A 118 -6.65 1.80 -20.60
CA ALA A 118 -8.03 1.87 -20.09
C ALA A 118 -8.09 2.12 -18.58
N HIS A 119 -7.20 1.48 -17.82
CA HIS A 119 -7.12 1.69 -16.37
C HIS A 119 -6.70 3.13 -16.05
N CYS A 120 -5.62 3.61 -16.69
CA CYS A 120 -5.12 4.98 -16.49
C CYS A 120 -6.17 6.02 -16.90
N GLN A 121 -6.83 5.84 -18.05
CA GLN A 121 -7.92 6.74 -18.48
C GLN A 121 -8.98 6.87 -17.38
N THR A 122 -9.44 5.73 -16.85
CA THR A 122 -10.45 5.73 -15.78
C THR A 122 -9.96 6.49 -14.52
N MET A 123 -8.70 6.31 -14.14
CA MET A 123 -8.14 6.97 -12.96
C MET A 123 -7.90 8.46 -13.20
N PHE A 124 -7.50 8.86 -14.40
CA PHE A 124 -7.30 10.26 -14.77
C PHE A 124 -8.65 11.01 -14.88
N ASP A 125 -9.67 10.37 -15.44
CA ASP A 125 -11.02 10.91 -15.46
C ASP A 125 -11.56 11.17 -14.05
N TYR A 126 -11.41 10.17 -13.18
CA TYR A 126 -11.78 10.30 -11.78
C TYR A 126 -11.01 11.43 -11.08
N PHE A 127 -9.70 11.52 -11.32
CA PHE A 127 -8.87 12.60 -10.77
C PHE A 127 -9.33 13.98 -11.25
N CYS A 128 -9.62 14.12 -12.54
CA CYS A 128 -10.11 15.38 -13.10
C CYS A 128 -11.48 15.75 -12.52
N ASP A 129 -12.36 14.79 -12.32
CA ASP A 129 -13.70 15.02 -11.77
C ASP A 129 -13.64 15.47 -10.29
N ILE A 130 -12.85 14.79 -9.43
CA ILE A 130 -12.79 15.16 -8.01
C ILE A 130 -12.01 16.45 -7.73
N TYR A 131 -11.04 16.80 -8.59
CA TYR A 131 -10.23 18.01 -8.44
C TYR A 131 -10.61 19.14 -9.43
N ALA A 132 -11.84 19.11 -9.94
CA ALA A 132 -12.30 20.08 -10.95
C ALA A 132 -12.11 21.56 -10.53
N ASP A 133 -12.20 21.85 -9.24
CA ASP A 133 -12.00 23.22 -8.71
C ASP A 133 -10.51 23.65 -8.67
N TYR A 134 -9.59 22.72 -8.82
CA TYR A 134 -8.13 22.95 -8.79
C TYR A 134 -7.49 22.89 -10.17
N LEU A 135 -8.22 22.39 -11.17
CA LEU A 135 -7.72 22.12 -12.50
C LEU A 135 -8.32 23.08 -13.55
N PRO A 136 -7.67 23.26 -14.71
CA PRO A 136 -8.21 24.06 -15.78
C PRO A 136 -9.55 23.53 -16.30
N LYS A 137 -10.48 24.45 -16.63
CA LYS A 137 -11.75 24.06 -17.27
C LYS A 137 -11.46 23.38 -18.62
N GLY A 138 -12.16 22.30 -18.91
CA GLY A 138 -12.02 21.56 -20.16
C GLY A 138 -10.81 20.63 -20.20
N ILE A 139 -10.13 20.41 -19.07
CA ILE A 139 -8.96 19.50 -19.00
C ILE A 139 -9.31 18.08 -19.44
N LYS A 140 -10.49 17.60 -19.07
CA LYS A 140 -10.94 16.24 -19.36
C LYS A 140 -11.18 16.02 -20.86
N GLU A 141 -11.85 16.97 -21.51
CA GLU A 141 -12.11 16.95 -22.94
C GLU A 141 -10.81 17.00 -23.77
N GLU A 142 -9.80 17.68 -23.30
CA GLU A 142 -8.48 17.68 -23.95
C GLU A 142 -7.66 16.42 -23.62
N LEU A 143 -7.81 15.88 -22.42
CA LEU A 143 -7.21 14.61 -22.02
C LEU A 143 -7.70 13.45 -22.90
N ASP A 144 -9.00 13.41 -23.18
CA ASP A 144 -9.65 12.37 -24.01
C ASP A 144 -9.13 12.37 -25.47
N LYS A 145 -8.53 13.46 -25.93
CA LYS A 145 -7.91 13.55 -27.26
C LYS A 145 -6.49 12.97 -27.31
N LYS A 146 -5.92 12.62 -26.16
CA LYS A 146 -4.55 12.07 -26.07
C LYS A 146 -4.57 10.57 -26.28
N GLU A 147 -3.56 10.06 -26.98
CA GLU A 147 -3.48 8.62 -27.29
C GLU A 147 -2.73 7.85 -26.20
N GLY A 148 -3.47 7.07 -25.42
CA GLY A 148 -2.94 6.17 -24.38
C GLY A 148 -2.41 6.86 -23.15
N ALA A 149 -2.10 6.04 -22.13
CA ALA A 149 -1.75 6.49 -20.79
C ALA A 149 -0.51 7.41 -20.75
N VAL A 150 0.46 7.21 -21.62
CA VAL A 150 1.73 7.96 -21.65
C VAL A 150 1.49 9.42 -22.02
N GLU A 151 0.72 9.70 -23.08
CA GLU A 151 0.42 11.07 -23.51
C GLU A 151 -0.56 11.75 -22.58
N GLN A 152 -1.55 11.03 -22.09
CA GLN A 152 -2.51 11.53 -21.10
C GLN A 152 -1.81 11.95 -19.82
N PHE A 153 -0.87 11.19 -19.35
CA PHE A 153 -0.12 11.48 -18.12
C PHE A 153 0.75 12.73 -18.29
N GLU A 154 1.45 12.85 -19.41
CA GLU A 154 2.24 14.03 -19.72
C GLU A 154 1.39 15.32 -19.79
N TYR A 155 0.22 15.22 -20.42
CA TYR A 155 -0.72 16.33 -20.49
C TYR A 155 -1.23 16.72 -19.09
N LEU A 156 -1.66 15.75 -18.29
CA LEU A 156 -2.15 15.99 -16.93
C LEU A 156 -1.12 16.68 -16.04
N PHE A 157 0.14 16.23 -16.07
CA PHE A 157 1.22 16.88 -15.31
C PHE A 157 1.48 18.31 -15.77
N THR A 158 1.44 18.53 -17.08
CA THR A 158 1.64 19.85 -17.65
C THR A 158 0.55 20.83 -17.19
N GLU A 159 -0.70 20.40 -17.18
CA GLU A 159 -1.82 21.24 -16.76
C GLU A 159 -1.80 21.49 -15.24
N CYS A 160 -1.46 20.49 -14.43
CA CYS A 160 -1.26 20.67 -13.01
C CYS A 160 -0.11 21.65 -12.70
N ASN A 161 0.98 21.59 -13.47
CA ASN A 161 2.10 22.52 -13.32
C ASN A 161 1.72 23.97 -13.66
N LYS A 162 0.93 24.18 -14.72
CA LYS A 162 0.44 25.52 -15.10
C LYS A 162 -0.43 26.14 -14.02
N THR A 163 -1.16 25.34 -13.27
CA THR A 163 -2.01 25.78 -12.14
C THR A 163 -1.31 25.74 -10.80
N ASN A 164 0.01 25.46 -10.77
CA ASN A 164 0.83 25.34 -9.57
C ASN A 164 0.29 24.30 -8.57
N GLN A 165 -0.30 23.21 -9.09
CA GLN A 165 -0.78 22.11 -8.27
C GLN A 165 0.31 21.07 -8.08
N ARG A 166 0.39 20.52 -6.86
CA ARG A 166 1.34 19.47 -6.48
C ARG A 166 0.61 18.13 -6.42
N ILE A 167 1.16 17.13 -7.10
CA ILE A 167 0.62 15.76 -7.12
C ILE A 167 1.44 14.89 -6.19
N TYR A 168 0.75 14.12 -5.35
CA TYR A 168 1.32 12.93 -4.73
C TYR A 168 0.80 11.71 -5.49
N LEU A 169 1.68 11.03 -6.19
CA LEU A 169 1.37 9.83 -6.96
C LEU A 169 1.54 8.58 -6.07
N PHE A 170 0.50 7.76 -5.98
CA PHE A 170 0.54 6.45 -5.35
C PHE A 170 0.36 5.36 -6.39
N ILE A 171 1.29 4.40 -6.43
CA ILE A 171 1.19 3.21 -7.28
C ILE A 171 1.18 1.98 -6.38
N ASP A 172 0.06 1.25 -6.36
CA ASP A 172 -0.09 0.00 -5.62
C ASP A 172 -0.02 -1.20 -6.58
N GLU A 173 0.55 -2.30 -6.10
CA GLU A 173 0.73 -3.54 -6.85
C GLU A 173 1.43 -3.35 -8.21
N TYR A 174 2.50 -2.52 -8.23
CA TYR A 174 3.24 -2.19 -9.45
C TYR A 174 3.78 -3.43 -10.19
N ASP A 175 4.01 -4.51 -9.47
CA ASP A 175 4.54 -5.79 -9.93
C ASP A 175 3.45 -6.81 -10.34
N HIS A 176 2.18 -6.41 -10.32
CA HIS A 176 1.07 -7.31 -10.68
C HIS A 176 1.24 -7.90 -12.10
N PHE A 177 1.65 -7.07 -13.01
CA PHE A 177 1.95 -7.45 -14.40
C PHE A 177 3.10 -8.46 -14.49
N THR A 178 4.21 -8.24 -13.80
CA THR A 178 5.37 -9.12 -13.81
C THR A 178 5.05 -10.50 -13.27
N ASN A 179 4.27 -10.56 -12.19
CA ASN A 179 3.86 -11.83 -11.63
C ASN A 179 2.98 -12.64 -12.60
N ALA A 180 2.17 -11.96 -13.43
CA ALA A 180 1.40 -12.62 -14.49
C ALA A 180 2.29 -13.17 -15.59
N ILE A 181 3.36 -12.44 -15.98
CA ILE A 181 4.32 -12.86 -16.99
C ILE A 181 5.20 -14.02 -16.51
N LEU A 182 5.75 -13.92 -15.31
CA LEU A 182 6.67 -14.94 -14.76
C LEU A 182 5.96 -16.27 -14.51
N SER A 183 4.63 -16.30 -14.47
CA SER A 183 3.86 -17.53 -14.37
C SER A 183 3.77 -18.33 -15.68
N ASP A 184 4.21 -17.74 -16.82
CA ASP A 184 4.15 -18.35 -18.13
C ASP A 184 5.51 -18.23 -18.87
N ILE A 185 6.19 -19.36 -19.08
CA ILE A 185 7.54 -19.42 -19.67
C ILE A 185 7.57 -18.87 -21.12
N GLU A 186 6.50 -19.02 -21.91
CA GLU A 186 6.40 -18.44 -23.25
C GLU A 186 6.34 -16.90 -23.24
N SER A 187 5.95 -16.35 -22.11
CA SER A 187 5.81 -14.89 -21.91
C SER A 187 7.12 -14.21 -21.50
N LEU A 188 8.16 -14.97 -21.12
CA LEU A 188 9.43 -14.40 -20.66
C LEU A 188 10.13 -13.53 -21.74
N HIS A 189 10.07 -13.91 -22.99
CA HIS A 189 10.60 -13.09 -24.10
C HIS A 189 9.83 -11.77 -24.25
N ARG A 190 8.51 -11.79 -24.06
CA ARG A 190 7.67 -10.58 -24.11
C ARG A 190 7.89 -9.66 -22.92
N TYR A 191 8.20 -10.23 -21.76
CA TYR A 191 8.60 -9.42 -20.60
C TYR A 191 9.82 -8.56 -20.91
N THR A 192 10.84 -9.17 -21.54
CA THR A 192 12.05 -8.46 -21.95
C THR A 192 11.72 -7.33 -22.94
N ASP A 193 10.81 -7.57 -23.89
CA ASP A 193 10.40 -6.56 -24.87
C ASP A 193 9.64 -5.39 -24.24
N GLU A 194 8.81 -5.63 -23.20
CA GLU A 194 8.01 -4.60 -22.54
C GLU A 194 8.77 -3.84 -21.44
N THR A 195 9.76 -4.46 -20.82
CA THR A 195 10.55 -3.87 -19.71
C THR A 195 11.91 -3.35 -20.15
N HIS A 196 12.52 -3.93 -21.20
CA HIS A 196 13.80 -3.52 -21.74
C HIS A 196 13.62 -2.72 -23.04
N GLY A 197 14.58 -1.87 -23.35
CA GLY A 197 14.57 -1.07 -24.58
C GLY A 197 13.48 0.01 -24.61
N GLU A 198 12.60 -0.03 -25.61
CA GLU A 198 11.51 0.94 -25.83
C GLU A 198 10.15 0.45 -25.32
N GLY A 199 10.11 -0.53 -24.39
CA GLY A 199 8.86 -1.11 -23.89
C GLY A 199 7.88 -0.07 -23.32
N TYR A 200 6.58 -0.30 -23.52
CA TYR A 200 5.53 0.65 -23.16
C TYR A 200 5.48 0.95 -21.66
N LEU A 201 5.66 -0.06 -20.82
CA LEU A 201 5.69 0.11 -19.36
C LEU A 201 6.88 0.98 -18.93
N ARG A 202 8.04 0.77 -19.57
CA ARG A 202 9.22 1.62 -19.34
C ARG A 202 8.97 3.06 -19.79
N ALA A 203 8.32 3.27 -20.93
CA ALA A 203 7.94 4.61 -21.38
C ALA A 203 7.01 5.29 -20.39
N PHE A 204 6.06 4.56 -19.81
CA PHE A 204 5.17 5.05 -18.76
C PHE A 204 5.95 5.51 -17.51
N PHE A 205 6.85 4.70 -16.98
CA PHE A 205 7.69 5.09 -15.83
C PHE A 205 8.65 6.23 -16.15
N ASN A 206 9.16 6.32 -17.37
CA ASN A 206 9.95 7.47 -17.83
C ASN A 206 9.12 8.77 -17.84
N LYS A 207 7.82 8.70 -18.13
CA LYS A 207 6.92 9.87 -18.02
C LYS A 207 6.67 10.27 -16.57
N ILE A 208 6.55 9.31 -15.64
CA ILE A 208 6.51 9.61 -14.22
C ILE A 208 7.80 10.36 -13.82
N LYS A 209 8.96 9.88 -14.24
CA LYS A 209 10.23 10.55 -14.00
C LYS A 209 10.25 11.98 -14.56
N ALA A 210 9.79 12.19 -15.79
CA ALA A 210 9.68 13.53 -16.36
C ALA A 210 8.73 14.42 -15.55
N GLY A 211 7.61 13.89 -15.06
CA GLY A 211 6.64 14.57 -14.21
C GLY A 211 7.22 15.07 -12.89
N THR A 212 8.31 14.48 -12.41
CA THR A 212 9.00 14.92 -11.19
C THR A 212 9.71 16.26 -11.31
N TYR A 213 9.98 16.71 -12.53
CA TYR A 213 10.49 18.05 -12.83
C TYR A 213 9.35 19.10 -12.95
N SER A 214 8.10 18.68 -12.79
CA SER A 214 6.94 19.56 -12.94
C SER A 214 6.02 19.50 -11.72
N SER A 215 4.97 18.70 -11.76
CA SER A 215 3.90 18.66 -10.76
C SER A 215 3.94 17.46 -9.82
N ILE A 216 4.64 16.36 -10.17
CA ILE A 216 4.79 15.22 -9.25
C ILE A 216 5.82 15.58 -8.19
N GLU A 217 5.33 16.01 -7.04
CA GLU A 217 6.21 16.39 -5.92
C GLU A 217 6.69 15.14 -5.15
N ARG A 218 5.83 14.12 -5.01
CA ARG A 218 6.14 12.87 -4.32
C ARG A 218 5.54 11.67 -5.05
N CYS A 219 6.19 10.52 -4.91
CA CYS A 219 5.67 9.25 -5.41
C CYS A 219 5.90 8.15 -4.36
N PHE A 220 4.87 7.36 -4.07
CA PHE A 220 4.94 6.19 -3.22
C PHE A 220 4.54 4.95 -4.03
N ILE A 221 5.47 4.03 -4.21
CA ILE A 221 5.27 2.82 -5.02
C ILE A 221 5.36 1.60 -4.12
N THR A 222 4.38 0.70 -4.21
CA THR A 222 4.38 -0.54 -3.43
C THR A 222 3.96 -1.75 -4.25
N GLY A 223 4.48 -2.91 -3.84
CA GLY A 223 4.24 -4.20 -4.46
C GLY A 223 4.71 -5.36 -3.58
N VAL A 224 4.85 -6.54 -4.19
CA VAL A 224 5.25 -7.77 -3.50
C VAL A 224 6.65 -8.22 -3.91
N SER A 225 7.03 -8.06 -5.17
CA SER A 225 8.28 -8.58 -5.73
C SER A 225 9.26 -7.46 -6.10
N PRO A 226 10.55 -7.58 -5.75
CA PRO A 226 11.59 -6.64 -6.21
C PRO A 226 12.03 -6.89 -7.66
N VAL A 227 11.70 -8.03 -8.26
CA VAL A 227 12.24 -8.51 -9.55
C VAL A 227 12.03 -7.53 -10.70
N THR A 228 10.93 -6.80 -10.70
CA THR A 228 10.64 -5.78 -11.70
C THR A 228 11.35 -4.45 -11.48
N MET A 229 11.83 -4.22 -10.26
CA MET A 229 12.45 -2.92 -9.96
C MET A 229 13.70 -2.69 -10.78
N ASP A 230 14.62 -3.64 -10.83
CA ASP A 230 15.90 -3.48 -11.55
C ASP A 230 15.69 -3.24 -13.04
N ASP A 231 14.72 -3.92 -13.64
CA ASP A 231 14.39 -3.78 -15.05
C ASP A 231 13.65 -2.46 -15.37
N LEU A 232 12.73 -2.05 -14.51
CA LEU A 232 12.01 -0.78 -14.63
C LEU A 232 12.87 0.40 -14.18
N THR A 233 13.70 0.24 -13.15
CA THR A 233 14.51 1.32 -12.55
C THR A 233 15.72 1.68 -13.40
N SER A 234 16.17 0.86 -14.35
CA SER A 234 17.16 1.32 -15.33
C SER A 234 16.67 2.56 -16.11
N GLY A 235 15.35 2.78 -16.16
CA GLY A 235 14.71 4.02 -16.65
C GLY A 235 14.23 4.98 -15.55
N PHE A 236 13.94 4.48 -14.33
CA PHE A 236 13.39 5.21 -13.19
C PHE A 236 14.39 5.25 -12.01
N ASN A 237 15.63 5.61 -12.28
CA ASN A 237 16.72 5.65 -11.31
C ASN A 237 16.66 6.82 -10.29
N ILE A 238 15.47 7.35 -10.03
CA ILE A 238 15.23 8.44 -9.07
C ILE A 238 14.55 7.96 -7.78
N GLY A 239 14.08 6.71 -7.75
CA GLY A 239 13.42 6.13 -6.58
C GLY A 239 14.40 5.37 -5.68
N THR A 240 14.27 5.54 -4.38
CA THR A 240 15.01 4.78 -3.37
C THR A 240 14.14 3.69 -2.79
N ASN A 241 14.69 2.48 -2.71
CA ASN A 241 14.01 1.33 -2.12
C ASN A 241 14.27 1.27 -0.61
N TYR A 242 13.25 1.59 0.16
CA TYR A 242 13.28 1.56 1.62
C TYR A 242 12.80 0.23 2.24
N SER A 243 12.59 -0.80 1.42
CA SER A 243 12.05 -2.08 1.89
C SER A 243 12.94 -2.79 2.89
N LEU A 244 14.26 -2.61 2.78
CA LEU A 244 15.25 -3.28 3.63
C LEU A 244 15.91 -2.32 4.63
N THR A 245 15.40 -1.10 4.76
CA THR A 245 15.95 -0.07 5.64
C THR A 245 15.45 -0.28 7.08
N PRO A 246 16.32 -0.33 8.09
CA PRO A 246 15.96 -0.60 9.48
C PRO A 246 14.87 0.32 10.03
N GLU A 247 14.93 1.60 9.70
CA GLU A 247 14.00 2.63 10.15
C GLU A 247 12.56 2.36 9.70
N PHE A 248 12.36 1.62 8.60
CA PHE A 248 11.06 1.26 8.05
C PHE A 248 10.69 -0.22 8.26
N ASN A 249 11.49 -0.98 9.03
CA ASN A 249 11.20 -2.39 9.28
C ASN A 249 9.80 -2.61 9.84
N GLU A 250 9.38 -1.75 10.77
CA GLU A 250 8.10 -1.84 11.49
C GLU A 250 6.94 -1.06 10.83
N MET A 251 7.15 -0.42 9.69
CA MET A 251 6.14 0.46 9.08
C MET A 251 4.87 -0.30 8.68
N ILE A 252 5.01 -1.52 8.19
CA ILE A 252 3.90 -2.38 7.75
C ILE A 252 4.04 -3.77 8.38
N GLY A 253 2.94 -4.33 8.87
CA GLY A 253 2.89 -5.52 9.70
C GLY A 253 2.70 -5.16 11.18
N PHE A 254 2.71 -6.14 12.06
CA PHE A 254 2.62 -5.91 13.51
C PHE A 254 3.87 -6.40 14.21
N THR A 255 4.34 -5.65 15.19
CA THR A 255 5.35 -6.12 16.16
C THR A 255 4.70 -7.04 17.18
N GLU A 256 5.50 -7.83 17.91
CA GLU A 256 4.97 -8.66 19.01
C GLU A 256 4.27 -7.80 20.07
N GLU A 257 4.81 -6.63 20.38
CA GLU A 257 4.22 -5.71 21.34
C GLU A 257 2.82 -5.21 20.90
N GLU A 258 2.66 -4.87 19.63
CA GLU A 258 1.37 -4.46 19.06
C GLU A 258 0.34 -5.58 19.06
N VAL A 259 0.78 -6.82 18.78
CA VAL A 259 -0.07 -8.02 18.90
C VAL A 259 -0.47 -8.26 20.34
N ARG A 260 0.45 -8.13 21.28
CA ARG A 260 0.23 -8.26 22.73
C ARG A 260 -0.79 -7.24 23.22
N GLN A 261 -0.65 -5.98 22.83
CA GLN A 261 -1.61 -4.93 23.17
C GLN A 261 -3.01 -5.22 22.61
N MET A 262 -3.10 -5.72 21.37
CA MET A 262 -4.37 -6.13 20.77
C MET A 262 -5.02 -7.28 21.53
N LEU A 263 -4.28 -8.33 21.86
CA LEU A 263 -4.79 -9.46 22.63
C LEU A 263 -5.22 -9.05 24.03
N THR A 264 -4.45 -8.20 24.70
CA THR A 264 -4.79 -7.65 26.02
C THR A 264 -6.10 -6.88 25.95
N TYR A 265 -6.27 -5.99 24.97
CA TYR A 265 -7.52 -5.26 24.77
C TYR A 265 -8.71 -6.22 24.61
N TYR A 266 -8.61 -7.22 23.77
CA TYR A 266 -9.73 -8.15 23.55
C TYR A 266 -9.96 -9.11 24.72
N SER A 267 -8.95 -9.46 25.50
CA SER A 267 -9.10 -10.29 26.70
C SER A 267 -9.91 -9.60 27.81
N THR A 268 -9.88 -8.26 27.88
CA THR A 268 -10.69 -7.49 28.83
C THR A 268 -12.17 -7.42 28.44
N THR A 269 -12.47 -7.56 27.14
CA THR A 269 -13.82 -7.40 26.58
C THR A 269 -14.47 -8.73 26.20
N SER A 270 -13.72 -9.82 26.24
CA SER A 270 -14.18 -11.17 25.89
C SER A 270 -13.42 -12.20 26.72
N PRO A 271 -14.06 -13.25 27.26
CA PRO A 271 -13.37 -14.27 28.02
C PRO A 271 -12.41 -15.06 27.11
N PHE A 272 -11.13 -15.06 27.44
CA PHE A 272 -10.11 -15.88 26.82
C PHE A 272 -9.83 -17.11 27.69
N ASN A 273 -9.66 -18.28 27.04
CA ASN A 273 -9.31 -19.53 27.72
C ASN A 273 -7.78 -19.71 27.88
N HIS A 274 -7.00 -18.82 27.27
CA HIS A 274 -5.54 -18.82 27.31
C HIS A 274 -5.07 -17.45 27.74
N SER A 275 -3.93 -17.38 28.39
CA SER A 275 -3.23 -16.13 28.65
C SER A 275 -2.75 -15.48 27.34
N VAL A 276 -2.43 -14.20 27.40
CA VAL A 276 -1.85 -13.47 26.23
C VAL A 276 -0.53 -14.12 25.81
N ASP A 277 0.29 -14.55 26.78
CA ASP A 277 1.58 -15.22 26.49
C ASP A 277 1.38 -16.54 25.76
N GLU A 278 0.45 -17.38 26.20
CA GLU A 278 0.11 -18.63 25.52
C GLU A 278 -0.37 -18.39 24.08
N LEU A 279 -1.18 -17.34 23.87
CA LEU A 279 -1.65 -17.00 22.51
C LEU A 279 -0.51 -16.49 21.60
N ILE A 280 0.43 -15.73 22.12
CA ILE A 280 1.64 -15.32 21.40
C ILE A 280 2.45 -16.55 20.99
N GLU A 281 2.72 -17.47 21.92
CA GLU A 281 3.47 -18.71 21.62
C GLU A 281 2.75 -19.58 20.57
N ILE A 282 1.41 -19.63 20.60
CA ILE A 282 0.63 -20.35 19.57
C ILE A 282 0.75 -19.67 18.19
N MET A 283 0.78 -18.35 18.13
CA MET A 283 0.82 -17.61 16.87
C MET A 283 2.22 -17.52 16.26
N LYS A 284 3.25 -17.43 17.10
CA LYS A 284 4.63 -17.15 16.71
C LYS A 284 5.17 -18.06 15.60
N PRO A 285 5.04 -19.40 15.64
CA PRO A 285 5.55 -20.27 14.60
C PRO A 285 4.89 -20.08 13.23
N TRP A 286 3.70 -19.46 13.19
CA TRP A 286 2.87 -19.39 11.99
C TRP A 286 2.80 -18.00 11.36
N TYR A 287 2.88 -16.94 12.17
CA TYR A 287 2.57 -15.58 11.73
C TYR A 287 3.70 -14.60 11.93
N ASP A 288 4.69 -14.96 12.75
CA ASP A 288 5.92 -14.23 12.98
C ASP A 288 7.04 -14.72 12.05
N ASN A 289 8.26 -14.27 12.28
CA ASN A 289 9.49 -14.63 11.59
C ASN A 289 9.77 -13.83 10.31
N TYR A 290 9.09 -12.72 10.07
CA TYR A 290 9.48 -11.80 9.02
C TYR A 290 10.42 -10.74 9.58
N CYS A 291 11.63 -10.68 9.07
CA CYS A 291 12.57 -9.60 9.30
C CYS A 291 12.97 -9.04 7.95
N PHE A 292 12.79 -7.75 7.75
CA PHE A 292 13.00 -7.14 6.44
C PHE A 292 14.34 -6.42 6.35
N ALA A 293 14.88 -5.91 7.46
CA ALA A 293 16.19 -5.31 7.52
C ALA A 293 17.19 -6.26 8.18
N GLU A 294 18.38 -6.41 7.60
CA GLU A 294 19.41 -7.30 8.12
C GLU A 294 19.82 -6.94 9.55
N GLU A 295 19.91 -5.65 9.82
CA GLU A 295 20.30 -5.10 11.13
C GLU A 295 19.25 -5.40 12.22
N CYS A 296 17.99 -5.64 11.85
CA CYS A 296 16.92 -6.00 12.79
C CYS A 296 16.82 -7.51 13.03
N TYR A 297 17.69 -8.32 12.39
CA TYR A 297 17.62 -9.77 12.52
C TYR A 297 17.94 -10.24 13.94
N GLY A 298 17.02 -10.98 14.53
CA GLY A 298 17.16 -11.48 15.92
C GLY A 298 16.67 -10.50 16.98
N GLU A 299 16.37 -9.24 16.63
CA GLU A 299 15.87 -8.21 17.56
C GLU A 299 14.39 -7.95 17.37
N THR A 300 13.96 -7.63 16.16
CA THR A 300 12.56 -7.28 15.86
C THR A 300 12.04 -8.08 14.69
N THR A 301 11.11 -8.99 14.97
CA THR A 301 10.36 -9.73 13.96
C THR A 301 8.95 -9.17 13.79
N MET A 302 8.40 -9.36 12.58
CA MET A 302 7.11 -8.81 12.20
C MET A 302 6.09 -9.91 11.95
N TYR A 303 4.91 -9.73 12.52
CA TYR A 303 3.75 -10.57 12.28
C TYR A 303 3.01 -10.12 11.02
N ASN A 304 2.52 -11.09 10.24
CA ASN A 304 1.58 -10.80 9.17
C ASN A 304 0.24 -10.29 9.75
N SER A 305 -0.05 -9.02 9.55
CA SER A 305 -1.17 -8.34 10.21
C SER A 305 -2.53 -8.98 9.91
N ASN A 306 -2.77 -9.39 8.66
CA ASN A 306 -4.05 -10.00 8.29
C ASN A 306 -4.23 -11.39 8.93
N MET A 307 -3.15 -12.13 9.12
CA MET A 307 -3.19 -13.44 9.78
C MET A 307 -3.45 -13.30 11.28
N VAL A 308 -2.85 -12.32 11.93
CA VAL A 308 -3.15 -11.98 13.33
C VAL A 308 -4.61 -11.60 13.48
N LEU A 309 -5.12 -10.69 12.64
CA LEU A 309 -6.54 -10.28 12.68
C LEU A 309 -7.48 -11.47 12.44
N TYR A 310 -7.13 -12.38 11.52
CA TYR A 310 -7.89 -13.62 11.31
C TYR A 310 -7.91 -14.50 12.56
N PHE A 311 -6.75 -14.70 13.19
CA PHE A 311 -6.63 -15.49 14.41
C PHE A 311 -7.49 -14.89 15.52
N VAL A 312 -7.30 -13.62 15.85
CA VAL A 312 -8.02 -12.92 16.94
C VAL A 312 -9.53 -12.97 16.71
N LYS A 313 -9.99 -12.70 15.46
CA LYS A 313 -11.40 -12.78 15.10
C LYS A 313 -11.99 -14.17 15.37
N ASN A 314 -11.33 -15.22 14.91
CA ASN A 314 -11.80 -16.60 15.10
C ASN A 314 -11.73 -17.02 16.56
N TYR A 315 -10.67 -16.62 17.26
CA TYR A 315 -10.51 -16.93 18.69
C TYR A 315 -11.65 -16.34 19.52
N ILE A 316 -11.98 -15.08 19.31
CA ILE A 316 -13.09 -14.41 20.00
C ILE A 316 -14.44 -15.08 19.67
N GLN A 317 -14.66 -15.50 18.43
CA GLN A 317 -15.92 -16.09 18.02
C GLN A 317 -16.12 -17.52 18.52
N ARG A 318 -15.05 -18.29 18.64
CA ARG A 318 -15.10 -19.74 18.88
C ARG A 318 -14.52 -20.17 20.24
N GLY A 319 -13.84 -19.28 20.94
CA GLY A 319 -13.11 -19.57 22.19
C GLY A 319 -11.94 -20.55 22.01
N LYS A 320 -11.51 -20.79 20.77
CA LYS A 320 -10.46 -21.75 20.41
C LYS A 320 -9.59 -21.18 19.30
N ALA A 321 -8.29 -21.50 19.35
CA ALA A 321 -7.40 -21.21 18.23
C ALA A 321 -7.92 -21.89 16.94
N PRO A 322 -7.83 -21.22 15.77
CA PRO A 322 -8.23 -21.83 14.51
C PRO A 322 -7.48 -23.16 14.28
N ARG A 323 -8.21 -24.22 13.89
CA ARG A 323 -7.61 -25.55 13.63
C ARG A 323 -6.87 -25.63 12.30
N ASP A 324 -7.16 -24.74 11.37
CA ASP A 324 -6.60 -24.74 10.01
C ASP A 324 -5.28 -23.94 9.96
N HIS A 325 -4.30 -24.42 10.74
CA HIS A 325 -2.90 -24.01 10.60
C HIS A 325 -2.22 -24.82 9.48
N GLN A 326 -2.93 -25.14 8.39
CA GLN A 326 -2.29 -25.81 7.27
C GLN A 326 -1.47 -24.80 6.46
N PRO A 327 -0.16 -25.06 6.29
CA PRO A 327 0.77 -24.16 5.59
C PRO A 327 0.49 -23.98 4.09
N ARG A 328 -0.56 -24.60 3.55
CA ARG A 328 -0.82 -24.70 2.10
C ARG A 328 -1.07 -23.39 1.33
N GLN A 329 -1.23 -22.26 2.02
CA GLN A 329 -1.41 -20.95 1.36
C GLN A 329 -0.44 -19.86 1.86
N LEU A 330 0.51 -20.17 2.74
CA LEU A 330 1.37 -19.20 3.41
C LEU A 330 2.85 -19.26 3.01
N CYS A 331 3.24 -20.27 2.27
CA CYS A 331 4.61 -20.39 1.77
C CYS A 331 4.76 -19.70 0.41
N GLU A 332 4.59 -18.37 0.36
CA GLU A 332 5.49 -17.60 -0.48
C GLU A 332 6.74 -17.41 0.37
N PRO A 333 7.87 -18.01 0.00
CA PRO A 333 9.01 -18.06 0.88
C PRO A 333 9.58 -16.65 1.10
N ALA A 334 9.89 -16.34 2.36
CA ALA A 334 10.85 -15.31 2.73
C ALA A 334 12.22 -15.45 1.99
N LEU A 335 12.38 -16.51 1.23
CA LEU A 335 13.50 -16.80 0.34
C LEU A 335 13.74 -15.77 -0.76
N LEU A 336 12.75 -14.99 -1.20
CA LEU A 336 12.94 -13.94 -2.22
C LEU A 336 13.75 -12.74 -1.68
N PHE A 337 13.79 -12.55 -0.37
CA PHE A 337 14.61 -11.49 0.24
C PHE A 337 16.05 -11.93 0.55
N ARG A 338 16.39 -13.23 0.45
CA ARG A 338 17.75 -13.75 0.65
C ARG A 338 18.64 -13.71 -0.60
N TYR A 339 18.10 -13.48 -1.80
CA TYR A 339 18.85 -13.54 -3.05
C TYR A 339 19.18 -12.17 -3.68
N ALA A 340 18.96 -11.06 -2.98
CA ALA A 340 19.37 -9.73 -3.47
C ALA A 340 20.85 -9.41 -3.22
N HIS A 341 21.65 -10.37 -2.76
CA HIS A 341 23.10 -10.19 -2.54
C HIS A 341 23.89 -11.37 -3.16
N HIS A 342 23.91 -11.46 -4.50
CA HIS A 342 25.01 -12.08 -5.26
C HIS A 342 25.07 -11.50 -6.66
#